data_2e039af4a9dd9655acd7094a55d11c1e
#
_entry.id   2e039af4a9dd9655acd7094a55d11c1e
#
_cell.length_a   1.000
_cell.length_b   1.000
_cell.length_c   1.000
_cell.angle_alpha   90.00
_cell.angle_beta   90.00
_cell.angle_gamma   90.00
#
_symmetry.space_group_name_H-M   'P 1'
#
loop_
_entity.id
_entity.type
_entity.pdbx_description
1 polymer ?
#
loop_
_entity_poly.entity_id
_entity_poly.type
_entity_poly.pdbx_seq_one_letter_code
_entity_poly.pdbx_strand_id
1 'polypeptide(L)'
;MIIKPTGAILDRFVKETAPQTMLELGTYMGYSAIRIARLLPETAKFMTVEFDQENAAVAREMIEFAGLQNRIIQITSDTADVIPQLKTKYDVETLDMVFIDHWKDVYVRDIKLLETNKLLRKGTVVVADNIIKPGAPEYAEYVRTCGKYDSTFHESRFEYSNDDIDGLEKSVFRG
;
A
#
# COMPACT_ATOMS: atom_id res chain seq x y z
N MET A 1 21.92 10.44 -2.98
CA MET A 1 20.63 9.68 -2.92
C MET A 1 19.76 10.40 -1.91
N ILE A 2 18.77 11.16 -2.39
CA ILE A 2 17.82 11.86 -1.49
C ILE A 2 16.88 10.78 -0.97
N ILE A 3 16.95 10.50 0.33
CA ILE A 3 15.98 9.62 0.99
C ILE A 3 14.68 10.43 1.00
N LYS A 4 13.69 10.02 0.20
CA LYS A 4 12.37 10.66 0.20
C LYS A 4 11.80 10.62 1.61
N PRO A 5 11.42 11.74 2.23
CA PRO A 5 10.90 11.77 3.60
C PRO A 5 9.72 10.80 3.79
N THR A 6 8.81 10.73 2.81
CA THR A 6 7.67 9.80 2.76
C THR A 6 8.10 8.34 2.88
N GLY A 7 9.14 7.93 2.15
CA GLY A 7 9.65 6.57 2.23
C GLY A 7 10.19 6.20 3.62
N ALA A 8 10.80 7.14 4.36
CA ALA A 8 11.26 6.89 5.72
C ALA A 8 10.08 6.69 6.71
N ILE A 9 8.98 7.40 6.50
CA ILE A 9 7.74 7.23 7.28
C ILE A 9 7.14 5.85 6.99
N LEU A 10 7.06 5.45 5.72
CA LEU A 10 6.59 4.12 5.33
C LEU A 10 7.47 3.02 5.94
N ASP A 11 8.79 3.13 5.86
CA ASP A 11 9.74 2.17 6.46
C ASP A 11 9.47 1.98 7.96
N ARG A 12 9.20 3.07 8.68
CA ARG A 12 8.87 3.01 10.11
C ARG A 12 7.59 2.22 10.33
N PHE A 13 6.53 2.46 9.55
CA PHE A 13 5.26 1.73 9.69
C PHE A 13 5.40 0.24 9.38
N VAL A 14 6.16 -0.11 8.35
CA VAL A 14 6.46 -1.51 8.02
C VAL A 14 7.20 -2.20 9.17
N LYS A 15 8.21 -1.54 9.75
CA LYS A 15 8.98 -2.08 10.88
C LYS A 15 8.15 -2.21 12.15
N GLU A 16 7.32 -1.21 12.48
CA GLU A 16 6.45 -1.22 13.66
C GLU A 16 5.36 -2.29 13.54
N THR A 17 4.80 -2.48 12.35
CA THR A 17 3.74 -3.47 12.09
C THR A 17 4.31 -4.88 11.95
N ALA A 18 5.52 -5.04 11.39
CA ALA A 18 6.16 -6.32 11.05
C ALA A 18 5.17 -7.31 10.40
N PRO A 19 4.48 -6.92 9.30
CA PRO A 19 3.36 -7.68 8.77
C PRO A 19 3.80 -9.03 8.21
N GLN A 20 3.03 -10.08 8.48
CA GLN A 20 3.19 -11.40 7.87
C GLN A 20 2.44 -11.51 6.54
N THR A 21 1.39 -10.70 6.37
CA THR A 21 0.62 -10.63 5.13
C THR A 21 0.39 -9.17 4.76
N MET A 22 0.94 -8.77 3.63
CA MET A 22 0.90 -7.39 3.16
C MET A 22 0.44 -7.28 1.72
N LEU A 23 -0.35 -6.26 1.43
CA LEU A 23 -0.81 -5.90 0.09
C LEU A 23 -0.39 -4.47 -0.24
N GLU A 24 0.14 -4.27 -1.43
CA GLU A 24 0.38 -2.96 -2.04
C GLU A 24 -0.54 -2.79 -3.24
N LEU A 25 -1.23 -1.67 -3.30
CA LEU A 25 -2.06 -1.26 -4.43
C LEU A 25 -1.35 -0.10 -5.16
N GLY A 26 -0.78 -0.42 -6.32
CA GLY A 26 0.07 0.47 -7.10
C GLY A 26 1.55 0.12 -6.96
N THR A 27 2.06 -0.73 -7.85
CA THR A 27 3.49 -1.09 -7.91
C THR A 27 4.30 -0.02 -8.61
N TYR A 28 3.71 0.59 -9.65
CA TYR A 28 4.39 1.47 -10.60
C TYR A 28 5.68 0.83 -11.11
N MET A 29 6.82 1.47 -10.93
CA MET A 29 8.15 0.92 -11.33
C MET A 29 8.85 0.11 -10.22
N GLY A 30 8.14 -0.28 -9.15
CA GLY A 30 8.64 -1.19 -8.11
C GLY A 30 9.44 -0.55 -6.97
N TYR A 31 9.53 0.77 -6.89
CA TYR A 31 10.33 1.45 -5.86
C TYR A 31 9.85 1.13 -4.44
N SER A 32 8.55 1.34 -4.17
CA SER A 32 7.94 1.05 -2.87
C SER A 32 7.93 -0.44 -2.55
N ALA A 33 7.63 -1.29 -3.54
CA ALA A 33 7.65 -2.73 -3.40
C ALA A 33 9.03 -3.25 -2.95
N ILE A 34 10.11 -2.81 -3.59
CA ILE A 34 11.49 -3.15 -3.21
C ILE A 34 11.79 -2.62 -1.81
N ARG A 35 11.37 -1.37 -1.52
CA ARG A 35 11.59 -0.73 -0.24
C ARG A 35 10.92 -1.48 0.91
N ILE A 36 9.68 -1.89 0.72
CA ILE A 36 8.89 -2.67 1.67
C ILE A 36 9.50 -4.07 1.85
N ALA A 37 9.71 -4.81 0.78
CA ALA A 37 10.15 -6.21 0.82
C ALA A 37 11.44 -6.44 1.60
N ARG A 38 12.38 -5.48 1.56
CA ARG A 38 13.65 -5.56 2.31
C ARG A 38 13.48 -5.47 3.83
N LEU A 39 12.32 -5.00 4.30
CA LEU A 39 12.01 -4.78 5.71
C LEU A 39 11.07 -5.83 6.29
N LEU A 40 10.40 -6.59 5.42
CA LEU A 40 9.46 -7.62 5.84
C LEU A 40 10.18 -8.83 6.44
N PRO A 41 9.55 -9.55 7.39
CA PRO A 41 10.01 -10.86 7.82
C PRO A 41 10.22 -11.81 6.63
N GLU A 42 11.17 -12.75 6.74
CA GLU A 42 11.48 -13.69 5.64
C GLU A 42 10.28 -14.54 5.22
N THR A 43 9.40 -14.85 6.18
CA THR A 43 8.21 -15.66 5.98
C THR A 43 6.99 -14.86 5.49
N ALA A 44 7.11 -13.54 5.38
CA ALA A 44 6.00 -12.68 5.02
C ALA A 44 5.53 -12.94 3.57
N LYS A 45 4.22 -13.00 3.39
CA LYS A 45 3.56 -13.00 2.09
C LYS A 45 3.31 -11.55 1.68
N PHE A 46 3.99 -11.10 0.64
CA PHE A 46 3.84 -9.74 0.13
C PHE A 46 3.38 -9.76 -1.34
N MET A 47 2.23 -9.13 -1.57
CA MET A 47 1.64 -8.98 -2.90
C MET A 47 1.61 -7.51 -3.28
N THR A 48 1.90 -7.24 -4.56
CA THR A 48 1.79 -5.89 -5.14
C THR A 48 1.02 -5.95 -6.45
N VAL A 49 0.11 -4.99 -6.65
CA VAL A 49 -0.82 -4.97 -7.79
C VAL A 49 -0.54 -3.75 -8.66
N GLU A 50 -0.36 -3.97 -9.97
CA GLU A 50 -0.19 -2.94 -10.97
C GLU A 50 -1.17 -3.15 -12.14
N PHE A 51 -1.85 -2.08 -12.52
CA PHE A 51 -2.81 -2.13 -13.63
C PHE A 51 -2.09 -2.05 -14.98
N ASP A 52 -1.10 -1.18 -15.09
CA ASP A 52 -0.40 -0.92 -16.34
C ASP A 52 0.67 -1.99 -16.62
N GLN A 53 0.59 -2.61 -17.80
CA GLN A 53 1.48 -3.70 -18.18
C GLN A 53 2.93 -3.25 -18.42
N GLU A 54 3.13 -2.02 -18.90
CA GLU A 54 4.47 -1.49 -19.16
C GLU A 54 5.17 -1.17 -17.83
N ASN A 55 4.45 -0.50 -16.91
CA ASN A 55 4.94 -0.27 -15.55
C ASN A 55 5.25 -1.60 -14.83
N ALA A 56 4.34 -2.57 -14.93
CA ALA A 56 4.54 -3.89 -14.33
C ALA A 56 5.78 -4.62 -14.90
N ALA A 57 6.07 -4.47 -16.19
CA ALA A 57 7.26 -5.06 -16.81
C ALA A 57 8.54 -4.43 -16.24
N VAL A 58 8.59 -3.10 -16.16
CA VAL A 58 9.73 -2.36 -15.58
C VAL A 58 9.90 -2.74 -14.10
N ALA A 59 8.81 -2.78 -13.33
CA ALA A 59 8.85 -3.18 -11.93
C ALA A 59 9.44 -4.58 -11.74
N ARG A 60 9.09 -5.53 -12.62
CA ARG A 60 9.65 -6.90 -12.58
C ARG A 60 11.15 -6.90 -12.74
N GLU A 61 11.66 -6.19 -13.74
CA GLU A 61 13.10 -6.07 -13.99
C GLU A 61 13.82 -5.45 -12.78
N MET A 62 13.25 -4.41 -12.18
CA MET A 62 13.81 -3.76 -11.01
C MET A 62 13.80 -4.66 -9.76
N ILE A 63 12.73 -5.42 -9.56
CA ILE A 63 12.60 -6.41 -8.48
C ILE A 63 13.62 -7.53 -8.64
N GLU A 64 13.81 -8.04 -9.86
CA GLU A 64 14.81 -9.05 -10.18
C GLU A 64 16.25 -8.51 -9.98
N PHE A 65 16.52 -7.29 -10.43
CA PHE A 65 17.80 -6.62 -10.22
C PHE A 65 18.12 -6.45 -8.72
N ALA A 66 17.10 -6.20 -7.90
CA ALA A 66 17.24 -6.12 -6.45
C ALA A 66 17.36 -7.49 -5.76
N GLY A 67 17.21 -8.61 -6.48
CA GLY A 67 17.25 -9.97 -5.93
C GLY A 67 16.03 -10.33 -5.06
N LEU A 68 14.89 -9.65 -5.27
CA LEU A 68 13.68 -9.79 -4.43
C LEU A 68 12.53 -10.53 -5.13
N GLN A 69 12.76 -11.12 -6.31
CA GLN A 69 11.73 -11.80 -7.11
C GLN A 69 11.05 -12.97 -6.37
N ASN A 70 11.71 -13.58 -5.41
CA ASN A 70 11.15 -14.65 -4.58
C ASN A 70 10.44 -14.14 -3.31
N ARG A 71 10.48 -12.83 -3.07
CA ARG A 71 9.91 -12.17 -1.90
C ARG A 71 8.63 -11.39 -2.21
N ILE A 72 8.37 -11.12 -3.50
CA ILE A 72 7.28 -10.26 -3.97
C ILE A 72 6.43 -11.03 -4.98
N ILE A 73 5.14 -11.13 -4.70
CA ILE A 73 4.15 -11.65 -5.65
C ILE A 73 3.59 -10.46 -6.41
N GLN A 74 4.09 -10.25 -7.63
CA GLN A 74 3.61 -9.18 -8.50
C GLN A 74 2.40 -9.65 -9.31
N ILE A 75 1.32 -8.86 -9.29
CA ILE A 75 0.06 -9.14 -9.96
C ILE A 75 -0.25 -7.99 -10.91
N THR A 76 -0.41 -8.29 -12.21
CA THR A 76 -0.77 -7.30 -13.23
C THR A 76 -2.27 -7.41 -13.51
N SER A 77 -3.07 -6.51 -12.92
CA SER A 77 -4.54 -6.48 -13.05
C SER A 77 -5.14 -5.23 -12.39
N ASP A 78 -6.44 -4.99 -12.60
CA ASP A 78 -7.17 -4.02 -11.78
C ASP A 78 -7.30 -4.52 -10.34
N THR A 79 -7.13 -3.63 -9.38
CA THR A 79 -7.27 -3.92 -7.95
C THR A 79 -8.68 -4.45 -7.61
N ALA A 80 -9.71 -3.95 -8.31
CA ALA A 80 -11.09 -4.41 -8.13
C ALA A 80 -11.28 -5.89 -8.52
N ASP A 81 -10.50 -6.40 -9.45
CA ASP A 81 -10.51 -7.82 -9.84
C ASP A 81 -9.69 -8.68 -8.88
N VAL A 82 -8.59 -8.13 -8.35
CA VAL A 82 -7.66 -8.87 -7.48
C VAL A 82 -8.20 -9.00 -6.06
N ILE A 83 -8.69 -7.91 -5.46
CA ILE A 83 -9.12 -7.89 -4.06
C ILE A 83 -10.12 -8.99 -3.72
N PRO A 84 -11.19 -9.23 -4.51
CA PRO A 84 -12.13 -10.31 -4.22
C PRO A 84 -11.54 -11.72 -4.31
N GLN A 85 -10.43 -11.88 -5.03
CA GLN A 85 -9.79 -13.18 -5.26
C GLN A 85 -8.67 -13.49 -4.25
N LEU A 86 -8.32 -12.57 -3.35
CA LEU A 86 -7.19 -12.74 -2.42
C LEU A 86 -7.33 -14.00 -1.57
N LYS A 87 -8.52 -14.31 -1.07
CA LYS A 87 -8.77 -15.50 -0.27
C LYS A 87 -8.63 -16.79 -1.08
N THR A 88 -9.25 -16.85 -2.25
CA THR A 88 -9.39 -18.08 -3.03
C THR A 88 -8.17 -18.38 -3.90
N LYS A 89 -7.53 -17.36 -4.46
CA LYS A 89 -6.43 -17.52 -5.41
C LYS A 89 -5.06 -17.38 -4.76
N TYR A 90 -4.97 -16.54 -3.73
CA TYR A 90 -3.68 -16.20 -3.12
C TYR A 90 -3.55 -16.69 -1.67
N ASP A 91 -4.56 -17.41 -1.17
CA ASP A 91 -4.56 -17.96 0.20
C ASP A 91 -4.27 -16.88 1.26
N VAL A 92 -5.06 -15.80 1.22
CA VAL A 92 -4.98 -14.68 2.14
C VAL A 92 -6.29 -14.55 2.90
N GLU A 93 -6.32 -14.97 4.15
CA GLU A 93 -7.50 -14.82 5.00
C GLU A 93 -7.72 -13.36 5.42
N THR A 94 -6.69 -12.74 5.96
CA THR A 94 -6.68 -11.32 6.35
C THR A 94 -5.32 -10.70 6.11
N LEU A 95 -5.30 -9.38 6.04
CA LEU A 95 -4.10 -8.57 5.84
C LEU A 95 -3.67 -7.94 7.17
N ASP A 96 -2.37 -7.91 7.42
CA ASP A 96 -1.78 -7.17 8.53
C ASP A 96 -1.53 -5.72 8.17
N MET A 97 -1.13 -5.49 6.91
CA MET A 97 -0.87 -4.15 6.41
C MET A 97 -1.29 -4.02 4.93
N VAL A 98 -1.81 -2.86 4.58
CA VAL A 98 -2.12 -2.45 3.20
C VAL A 98 -1.42 -1.12 2.93
N PHE A 99 -0.73 -1.00 1.79
CA PHE A 99 -0.23 0.25 1.27
C PHE A 99 -0.99 0.64 0.00
N ILE A 100 -1.53 1.85 -0.05
CA ILE A 100 -2.37 2.36 -1.14
C ILE A 100 -1.64 3.53 -1.80
N ASP A 101 -1.16 3.34 -3.04
CA ASP A 101 -0.42 4.36 -3.80
C ASP A 101 -0.66 4.25 -5.32
N HIS A 102 -1.88 3.94 -5.72
CA HIS A 102 -2.28 3.86 -7.11
C HIS A 102 -3.10 5.09 -7.52
N TRP A 103 -4.08 4.93 -8.44
CA TRP A 103 -4.95 6.01 -8.90
C TRP A 103 -5.87 6.51 -7.78
N LYS A 104 -5.82 7.80 -7.47
CA LYS A 104 -6.46 8.38 -6.27
C LYS A 104 -7.99 8.26 -6.25
N ASP A 105 -8.62 8.31 -7.43
CA ASP A 105 -10.08 8.22 -7.58
C ASP A 105 -10.65 6.85 -7.15
N VAL A 106 -9.81 5.81 -7.08
CA VAL A 106 -10.26 4.46 -6.69
C VAL A 106 -9.90 4.07 -5.25
N TYR A 107 -9.26 4.93 -4.48
CA TYR A 107 -8.89 4.66 -3.09
C TYR A 107 -10.10 4.27 -2.22
N VAL A 108 -11.22 5.03 -2.33
CA VAL A 108 -12.45 4.75 -1.58
C VAL A 108 -13.10 3.45 -2.04
N ARG A 109 -13.08 3.16 -3.35
CA ARG A 109 -13.57 1.90 -3.91
C ARG A 109 -12.83 0.73 -3.26
N ASP A 110 -11.51 0.80 -3.26
CA ASP A 110 -10.67 -0.33 -2.90
C ASP A 110 -10.64 -0.58 -1.39
N ILE A 111 -10.65 0.47 -0.56
CA ILE A 111 -10.79 0.27 0.90
C ILE A 111 -12.14 -0.39 1.25
N LYS A 112 -13.23 -0.03 0.57
CA LYS A 112 -14.54 -0.66 0.75
C LYS A 112 -14.57 -2.10 0.23
N LEU A 113 -13.85 -2.41 -0.85
CA LEU A 113 -13.68 -3.80 -1.32
C LEU A 113 -12.92 -4.65 -0.30
N LEU A 114 -11.86 -4.14 0.30
CA LEU A 114 -11.14 -4.83 1.37
C LEU A 114 -12.04 -5.13 2.58
N GLU A 115 -12.87 -4.17 2.99
CA GLU A 115 -13.86 -4.34 4.06
C GLU A 115 -14.92 -5.39 3.70
N THR A 116 -15.54 -5.25 2.53
CA THR A 116 -16.65 -6.13 2.07
C THR A 116 -16.19 -7.57 1.94
N ASN A 117 -14.96 -7.79 1.49
CA ASN A 117 -14.36 -9.13 1.37
C ASN A 117 -13.77 -9.64 2.69
N LYS A 118 -13.95 -8.90 3.80
CA LYS A 118 -13.47 -9.27 5.14
C LYS A 118 -11.97 -9.58 5.16
N LEU A 119 -11.20 -8.78 4.45
CA LEU A 119 -9.74 -8.88 4.37
C LEU A 119 -9.05 -8.06 5.46
N LEU A 120 -9.77 -7.13 6.09
CA LEU A 120 -9.31 -6.36 7.23
C LEU A 120 -9.75 -7.03 8.54
N ARG A 121 -8.85 -7.12 9.49
CA ARG A 121 -9.12 -7.54 10.87
C ARG A 121 -8.79 -6.42 11.84
N LYS A 122 -9.29 -6.50 13.06
CA LYS A 122 -8.93 -5.53 14.11
C LYS A 122 -7.40 -5.43 14.21
N GLY A 123 -6.89 -4.20 14.08
CA GLY A 123 -5.46 -3.90 14.11
C GLY A 123 -4.78 -3.89 12.73
N THR A 124 -5.47 -4.25 11.63
CA THR A 124 -4.91 -4.06 10.28
C THR A 124 -4.54 -2.59 10.07
N VAL A 125 -3.31 -2.36 9.63
CA VAL A 125 -2.79 -1.02 9.33
C VAL A 125 -2.95 -0.74 7.84
N VAL A 126 -3.67 0.31 7.50
CA VAL A 126 -3.79 0.83 6.13
C VAL A 126 -3.03 2.14 6.05
N VAL A 127 -2.13 2.25 5.08
CA VAL A 127 -1.36 3.47 4.81
C VAL A 127 -1.66 3.91 3.38
N ALA A 128 -2.09 5.15 3.21
CA ALA A 128 -2.34 5.73 1.89
C ALA A 128 -1.41 6.91 1.64
N ASP A 129 -0.79 6.95 0.46
CA ASP A 129 0.11 8.02 0.04
C ASP A 129 -0.61 9.13 -0.75
N ASN A 130 0.06 10.27 -0.90
CA ASN A 130 -0.40 11.42 -1.68
C ASN A 130 -1.76 11.98 -1.23
N ILE A 131 -1.96 12.11 0.05
CA ILE A 131 -3.23 12.56 0.63
C ILE A 131 -3.55 14.01 0.26
N ILE A 132 -2.51 14.86 0.11
CA ILE A 132 -2.65 16.28 -0.23
C ILE A 132 -2.36 16.51 -1.71
N LYS A 133 -1.30 15.88 -2.27
CA LYS A 133 -0.89 16.06 -3.68
C LYS A 133 -0.63 14.72 -4.38
N PRO A 134 -1.32 14.42 -5.48
CA PRO A 134 -2.39 15.20 -6.13
C PRO A 134 -3.65 15.32 -5.29
N GLY A 135 -3.79 14.49 -4.23
CA GLY A 135 -4.85 14.55 -3.24
C GLY A 135 -5.85 13.40 -3.34
N ALA A 136 -6.23 12.88 -2.16
CA ALA A 136 -7.27 11.88 -1.99
C ALA A 136 -8.28 12.30 -0.90
N PRO A 137 -8.99 13.45 -1.07
CA PRO A 137 -9.81 14.03 -0.02
C PRO A 137 -10.97 13.14 0.39
N GLU A 138 -11.62 12.47 -0.56
CA GLU A 138 -12.74 11.55 -0.28
C GLU A 138 -12.29 10.34 0.56
N TYR A 139 -11.10 9.82 0.28
CA TYR A 139 -10.52 8.74 1.08
C TYR A 139 -10.20 9.21 2.50
N ALA A 140 -9.53 10.33 2.64
CA ALA A 140 -9.18 10.90 3.95
C ALA A 140 -10.44 11.18 4.78
N GLU A 141 -11.49 11.77 4.17
CA GLU A 141 -12.77 11.97 4.83
C GLU A 141 -13.38 10.64 5.27
N TYR A 142 -13.42 9.65 4.36
CA TYR A 142 -14.01 8.35 4.66
C TYR A 142 -13.36 7.69 5.87
N VAL A 143 -12.03 7.52 5.87
CA VAL A 143 -11.35 6.80 6.96
C VAL A 143 -11.38 7.55 8.28
N ARG A 144 -11.48 8.89 8.26
CA ARG A 144 -11.57 9.73 9.46
C ARG A 144 -12.96 9.78 10.06
N THR A 145 -14.02 9.60 9.26
CA THR A 145 -15.41 9.86 9.71
C THR A 145 -16.31 8.63 9.78
N CYS A 146 -15.98 7.53 9.08
CA CYS A 146 -16.84 6.34 9.03
C CYS A 146 -16.89 5.54 10.36
N GLY A 147 -16.09 5.88 11.35
CA GLY A 147 -16.06 5.24 12.67
C GLY A 147 -15.34 3.89 12.73
N LYS A 148 -14.85 3.37 11.60
CA LYS A 148 -14.18 2.05 11.51
C LYS A 148 -12.67 2.10 11.71
N TYR A 149 -12.07 3.29 11.68
CA TYR A 149 -10.62 3.45 11.73
C TYR A 149 -10.19 4.45 12.79
N ASP A 150 -8.99 4.23 13.32
CA ASP A 150 -8.20 5.26 14.02
C ASP A 150 -7.20 5.81 13.00
N SER A 151 -7.45 7.02 12.51
CA SER A 151 -6.68 7.62 11.43
C SER A 151 -5.82 8.77 11.91
N THR A 152 -4.59 8.87 11.39
CA THR A 152 -3.64 9.94 11.69
C THR A 152 -2.88 10.30 10.41
N PHE A 153 -2.86 11.60 10.11
CA PHE A 153 -2.07 12.13 9.01
C PHE A 153 -0.62 12.34 9.45
N HIS A 154 0.31 11.88 8.62
CA HIS A 154 1.75 12.04 8.81
C HIS A 154 2.32 12.91 7.70
N GLU A 155 2.60 14.16 8.05
CA GLU A 155 3.12 15.15 7.11
C GLU A 155 4.48 14.72 6.55
N SER A 156 4.65 14.94 5.27
CA SER A 156 5.87 14.75 4.51
C SER A 156 5.99 15.86 3.45
N ARG A 157 7.07 15.83 2.67
CA ARG A 157 7.22 16.71 1.52
C ARG A 157 6.85 15.99 0.24
N PHE A 158 6.25 16.73 -0.69
CA PHE A 158 5.93 16.20 -2.01
C PHE A 158 7.21 15.81 -2.75
N GLU A 159 7.17 14.71 -3.47
CA GLU A 159 8.34 14.10 -4.10
C GLU A 159 9.08 14.98 -5.11
N TYR A 160 8.35 15.87 -5.77
CA TYR A 160 8.83 16.69 -6.88
C TYR A 160 9.04 18.17 -6.51
N SER A 161 8.84 18.55 -5.24
CA SER A 161 8.99 19.92 -4.77
C SER A 161 9.47 19.95 -3.33
N ASN A 162 10.43 20.82 -3.02
CA ASN A 162 10.91 21.02 -1.65
C ASN A 162 9.98 21.88 -0.79
N ASP A 163 9.06 22.60 -1.42
CA ASP A 163 8.20 23.58 -0.76
C ASP A 163 6.77 23.09 -0.57
N ASP A 164 6.39 22.03 -1.26
CA ASP A 164 5.05 21.49 -1.20
C ASP A 164 4.91 20.42 -0.12
N ILE A 165 3.84 20.57 0.66
CA ILE A 165 3.46 19.60 1.70
C ILE A 165 2.61 18.50 1.07
N ASP A 166 2.89 17.26 1.46
CA ASP A 166 2.09 16.08 1.21
C ASP A 166 2.18 15.17 2.44
N GLY A 167 1.74 13.93 2.37
CA GLY A 167 1.90 12.98 3.47
C GLY A 167 1.09 11.72 3.31
N LEU A 168 1.27 10.88 4.31
CA LEU A 168 0.64 9.58 4.44
C LEU A 168 -0.50 9.63 5.46
N GLU A 169 -1.64 9.05 5.13
CA GLU A 169 -2.68 8.73 6.10
C GLU A 169 -2.48 7.31 6.61
N LYS A 170 -2.22 7.16 7.90
CA LYS A 170 -2.16 5.87 8.58
C LYS A 170 -3.49 5.63 9.29
N SER A 171 -4.19 4.57 8.94
CA SER A 171 -5.50 4.20 9.46
C SER A 171 -5.44 2.79 10.05
N VAL A 172 -5.79 2.62 11.30
CA VAL A 172 -5.84 1.32 11.98
C VAL A 172 -7.30 0.87 12.08
N PHE A 173 -7.61 -0.29 11.49
CA PHE A 173 -8.97 -0.82 11.49
C PHE A 173 -9.39 -1.30 12.88
N ARG A 174 -10.58 -0.89 13.32
CA ARG A 174 -11.10 -1.18 14.67
C ARG A 174 -11.83 -2.54 14.80
N GLY A 175 -12.24 -3.09 13.66
CA GLY A 175 -13.05 -4.31 13.59
C GLY A 175 -14.53 -4.01 13.40
#